data_b9b92afd1bd21825cb2c1ec7fc162a0f
#
_entry.id   b9b92afd1bd21825cb2c1ec7fc162a0f
#
_cell.length_a   1.000
_cell.length_b   1.000
_cell.length_c   1.000
_cell.angle_alpha   90.00
_cell.angle_beta   90.00
_cell.angle_gamma   90.00
#
_symmetry.space_group_name_H-M   'P 1'
#
loop_
_entity.id
_entity.type
_entity.pdbx_description
1 polymer ?
#
loop_
_entity_poly.entity_id
_entity_poly.type
_entity_poly.pdbx_seq_one_letter_code
_entity_poly.pdbx_strand_id
1 'polypeptide(L)'
;KKNTCVYFQEDYQKYKYGDIKGANIKNYGCAPTSAAIVLCTMLNDNNYEPIRVTKDICDMNGCTNMGTNMNVLIKYLNSKGLKTVVNDMYYKIGNFNHEQAEKDIYNALKEEKIVILHILNHYFVINGLEKGKLKIIQVGDKEQSKGLYSYKELKEMVETIKTIKKEKSYIQGYIIVSR
;
A
#
# COMPACT_ATOMS: atom_id res chain seq x y z
N LYS A 1 -13.11 -0.99 -18.65
CA LYS A 1 -12.99 -0.24 -17.40
C LYS A 1 -13.07 -1.18 -16.20
N LYS A 2 -12.06 -1.18 -15.39
CA LYS A 2 -11.96 -2.09 -14.24
C LYS A 2 -12.69 -1.53 -13.03
N ASN A 3 -13.37 -2.41 -12.29
CA ASN A 3 -13.91 -2.04 -10.99
C ASN A 3 -12.76 -2.00 -9.98
N THR A 4 -12.72 -0.92 -9.19
CA THR A 4 -11.73 -0.80 -8.11
C THR A 4 -12.23 -1.57 -6.90
N CYS A 5 -11.41 -2.47 -6.40
CA CYS A 5 -11.66 -3.12 -5.12
C CYS A 5 -11.19 -2.19 -4.01
N VAL A 6 -11.98 -2.09 -2.95
CA VAL A 6 -11.69 -1.22 -1.81
C VAL A 6 -11.77 -2.03 -0.53
N TYR A 7 -10.69 -2.04 0.24
CA TYR A 7 -10.63 -2.71 1.52
C TYR A 7 -9.98 -1.80 2.56
N PHE A 8 -10.48 -1.86 3.79
CA PHE A 8 -9.92 -1.11 4.92
C PHE A 8 -9.60 -2.06 6.07
N GLN A 9 -8.46 -1.84 6.69
CA GLN A 9 -7.96 -2.71 7.77
C GLN A 9 -8.94 -2.84 8.95
N GLU A 10 -9.62 -1.75 9.31
CA GLU A 10 -10.53 -1.77 10.45
C GLU A 10 -11.69 -2.76 10.29
N ASP A 11 -12.07 -3.08 9.05
CA ASP A 11 -13.13 -4.04 8.78
C ASP A 11 -12.69 -5.48 9.04
N TYR A 12 -11.40 -5.68 9.28
CA TYR A 12 -10.80 -7.00 9.48
C TYR A 12 -10.18 -7.17 10.87
N GLN A 13 -10.66 -6.43 11.85
CA GLN A 13 -10.14 -6.47 13.23
C GLN A 13 -10.21 -7.86 13.86
N LYS A 14 -11.20 -8.67 13.49
CA LYS A 14 -11.42 -10.00 14.06
C LYS A 14 -10.43 -11.05 13.54
N TYR A 15 -9.67 -10.72 12.52
CA TYR A 15 -8.82 -11.68 11.83
C TYR A 15 -7.37 -11.49 12.22
N LYS A 16 -6.71 -12.62 12.50
CA LYS A 16 -5.32 -12.62 12.96
C LYS A 16 -4.35 -12.23 11.85
N TYR A 17 -3.23 -11.70 12.24
CA TYR A 17 -2.10 -11.42 11.37
C TYR A 17 -1.03 -12.49 11.63
N GLY A 18 -1.10 -13.59 10.88
CA GLY A 18 -0.20 -14.73 11.07
C GLY A 18 -0.33 -15.36 12.46
N ASP A 19 0.77 -15.90 12.94
CA ASP A 19 0.85 -16.53 14.26
C ASP A 19 1.45 -15.62 15.32
N ILE A 20 1.51 -14.33 15.04
CA ILE A 20 2.04 -13.33 15.98
C ILE A 20 0.99 -13.06 17.04
N LYS A 21 1.36 -13.33 18.29
CA LYS A 21 0.45 -13.19 19.42
C LYS A 21 -0.09 -11.77 19.54
N GLY A 22 -1.41 -11.63 19.56
CA GLY A 22 -2.08 -10.35 19.72
C GLY A 22 -2.15 -9.49 18.45
N ALA A 23 -1.59 -9.97 17.34
CA ALA A 23 -1.60 -9.22 16.09
C ALA A 23 -2.86 -9.54 15.27
N ASN A 24 -3.47 -8.51 14.70
CA ASN A 24 -4.61 -8.63 13.81
C ASN A 24 -4.40 -7.78 12.55
N ILE A 25 -5.27 -7.98 11.56
CA ILE A 25 -5.17 -7.26 10.29
C ILE A 25 -5.34 -5.76 10.48
N LYS A 26 -6.23 -5.34 11.39
CA LYS A 26 -6.45 -3.92 11.65
C LYS A 26 -5.16 -3.20 12.04
N ASN A 27 -4.34 -3.82 12.88
CA ASN A 27 -3.16 -3.16 13.43
C ASN A 27 -1.87 -3.44 12.65
N TYR A 28 -1.80 -4.57 11.91
CA TYR A 28 -0.56 -5.02 11.25
C TYR A 28 -0.71 -5.23 9.75
N GLY A 29 -1.93 -5.23 9.23
CA GLY A 29 -2.19 -5.72 7.86
C GLY A 29 -2.22 -4.66 6.77
N CYS A 30 -1.52 -3.54 6.91
CA CYS A 30 -1.53 -2.49 5.88
C CYS A 30 -0.99 -2.97 4.53
N ALA A 31 0.09 -3.70 4.51
CA ALA A 31 0.68 -4.21 3.28
C ALA A 31 -0.18 -5.30 2.62
N PRO A 32 -0.63 -6.34 3.33
CA PRO A 32 -1.54 -7.32 2.74
C PRO A 32 -2.86 -6.73 2.25
N THR A 33 -3.42 -5.77 2.97
CA THR A 33 -4.66 -5.09 2.56
C THR A 33 -4.42 -4.29 1.27
N SER A 34 -3.30 -3.59 1.18
CA SER A 34 -2.90 -2.88 -0.04
C SER A 34 -2.68 -3.84 -1.21
N ALA A 35 -2.01 -4.96 -0.98
CA ALA A 35 -1.80 -5.98 -2.00
C ALA A 35 -3.12 -6.59 -2.47
N ALA A 36 -4.06 -6.83 -1.56
CA ALA A 36 -5.39 -7.35 -1.89
C ALA A 36 -6.14 -6.40 -2.84
N ILE A 37 -6.09 -5.09 -2.57
CA ILE A 37 -6.69 -4.08 -3.44
C ILE A 37 -6.10 -4.16 -4.84
N VAL A 38 -4.78 -4.20 -4.93
CA VAL A 38 -4.06 -4.23 -6.20
C VAL A 38 -4.38 -5.50 -6.99
N LEU A 39 -4.28 -6.66 -6.34
CA LEU A 39 -4.54 -7.95 -6.99
C LEU A 39 -6.00 -8.08 -7.43
N CYS A 40 -6.94 -7.77 -6.55
CA CYS A 40 -8.36 -7.83 -6.86
C CYS A 40 -8.70 -6.90 -8.04
N THR A 41 -8.18 -5.69 -8.04
CA THR A 41 -8.46 -4.70 -9.09
C THR A 41 -7.80 -5.09 -10.41
N MET A 42 -6.51 -5.40 -10.39
CA MET A 42 -5.77 -5.65 -11.64
C MET A 42 -6.10 -6.98 -12.28
N LEU A 43 -6.37 -8.00 -11.49
CA LEU A 43 -6.72 -9.34 -11.98
C LEU A 43 -8.23 -9.53 -12.10
N ASN A 44 -9.02 -8.55 -11.65
CA ASN A 44 -10.48 -8.65 -11.60
C ASN A 44 -10.92 -9.93 -10.88
N ASP A 45 -10.35 -10.17 -9.70
CA ASP A 45 -10.57 -11.41 -8.94
C ASP A 45 -10.80 -11.07 -7.46
N ASN A 46 -12.07 -11.14 -7.03
CA ASN A 46 -12.46 -10.81 -5.66
C ASN A 46 -12.09 -11.87 -4.63
N ASN A 47 -11.49 -12.99 -5.05
CA ASN A 47 -10.89 -13.94 -4.12
C ASN A 47 -9.64 -13.35 -3.45
N TYR A 48 -9.02 -12.34 -4.06
CA TYR A 48 -7.96 -11.59 -3.40
C TYR A 48 -8.56 -10.54 -2.49
N GLU A 49 -8.62 -10.85 -1.21
CA GLU A 49 -9.14 -9.98 -0.16
C GLU A 49 -8.21 -10.07 1.07
N PRO A 50 -8.33 -9.16 2.04
CA PRO A 50 -7.31 -9.04 3.10
C PRO A 50 -7.05 -10.31 3.90
N ILE A 51 -8.05 -11.15 4.15
CA ILE A 51 -7.87 -12.38 4.93
C ILE A 51 -6.95 -13.35 4.18
N ARG A 52 -7.30 -13.64 2.94
CA ARG A 52 -6.53 -14.54 2.08
C ARG A 52 -5.11 -14.03 1.86
N VAL A 53 -4.98 -12.76 1.49
CA VAL A 53 -3.68 -12.18 1.15
C VAL A 53 -2.76 -12.13 2.37
N THR A 54 -3.32 -11.80 3.53
CA THR A 54 -2.56 -11.86 4.79
C THR A 54 -2.05 -13.27 5.04
N LYS A 55 -2.94 -14.26 4.92
CA LYS A 55 -2.55 -15.68 5.11
C LYS A 55 -1.43 -16.07 4.15
N ASP A 56 -1.59 -15.76 2.87
CA ASP A 56 -0.61 -16.11 1.85
C ASP A 56 0.77 -15.50 2.14
N ILE A 57 0.81 -14.22 2.48
CA ILE A 57 2.06 -13.51 2.79
C ILE A 57 2.69 -14.05 4.08
N CYS A 58 1.87 -14.32 5.10
CA CYS A 58 2.37 -14.90 6.34
C CYS A 58 2.91 -16.31 6.12
N ASP A 59 2.26 -17.11 5.28
CA ASP A 59 2.74 -18.46 4.93
C ASP A 59 4.08 -18.43 4.18
N MET A 60 4.41 -17.29 3.56
CA MET A 60 5.72 -17.05 2.95
C MET A 60 6.74 -16.45 3.91
N ASN A 61 6.46 -16.45 5.20
CA ASN A 61 7.29 -15.84 6.25
C ASN A 61 7.42 -14.31 6.10
N GLY A 62 6.41 -13.67 5.51
CA GLY A 62 6.43 -12.23 5.30
C GLY A 62 5.90 -11.40 6.46
N CYS A 63 5.26 -12.04 7.44
CA CYS A 63 4.64 -11.35 8.57
C CYS A 63 5.58 -11.34 9.78
N THR A 64 5.84 -10.15 10.32
CA THR A 64 6.70 -9.96 11.46
C THR A 64 5.97 -9.14 12.53
N ASN A 65 6.53 -9.10 13.73
CA ASN A 65 5.98 -8.26 14.82
C ASN A 65 6.13 -6.75 14.54
N MET A 66 6.81 -6.39 13.44
CA MET A 66 6.96 -5.00 13.00
C MET A 66 6.20 -4.71 11.71
N GLY A 67 5.39 -5.66 11.25
CA GLY A 67 4.64 -5.55 10.01
C GLY A 67 5.13 -6.51 8.94
N THR A 68 4.89 -6.18 7.69
CA THR A 68 5.17 -7.07 6.56
C THR A 68 6.54 -6.79 5.95
N ASN A 69 7.27 -7.86 5.66
CA ASN A 69 8.55 -7.76 4.94
C ASN A 69 8.30 -7.33 3.50
N MET A 70 8.93 -6.23 3.09
CA MET A 70 8.74 -5.66 1.75
C MET A 70 9.16 -6.61 0.63
N ASN A 71 10.26 -7.35 0.82
CA ASN A 71 10.73 -8.29 -0.20
C ASN A 71 9.71 -9.40 -0.45
N VAL A 72 9.06 -9.87 0.60
CA VAL A 72 8.02 -10.89 0.49
C VAL A 72 6.76 -10.32 -0.17
N LEU A 73 6.38 -9.09 0.17
CA LEU A 73 5.27 -8.39 -0.48
C LEU A 73 5.49 -8.31 -2.00
N ILE A 74 6.66 -7.87 -2.41
CA ILE A 74 7.02 -7.75 -3.83
C ILE A 74 7.01 -9.13 -4.51
N LYS A 75 7.62 -10.11 -3.87
CA LYS A 75 7.68 -11.50 -4.37
C LYS A 75 6.28 -12.08 -4.54
N TYR A 76 5.39 -11.81 -3.59
CA TYR A 76 4.01 -12.26 -3.66
C TYR A 76 3.28 -11.66 -4.87
N LEU A 77 3.38 -10.35 -5.05
CA LEU A 77 2.78 -9.67 -6.21
C LEU A 77 3.31 -10.24 -7.52
N ASN A 78 4.63 -10.42 -7.62
CA ASN A 78 5.26 -10.98 -8.82
C ASN A 78 4.80 -12.42 -9.07
N SER A 79 4.62 -13.22 -8.01
CA SER A 79 4.18 -14.60 -8.14
C SER A 79 2.77 -14.73 -8.71
N LYS A 80 1.97 -13.67 -8.64
CA LYS A 80 0.62 -13.63 -9.21
C LYS A 80 0.57 -13.08 -10.63
N GLY A 81 1.72 -12.89 -11.25
CA GLY A 81 1.82 -12.42 -12.63
C GLY A 81 1.86 -10.90 -12.78
N LEU A 82 1.98 -10.17 -11.69
CA LEU A 82 2.09 -8.72 -11.75
C LEU A 82 3.56 -8.31 -11.83
N LYS A 83 3.82 -7.22 -12.52
CA LYS A 83 5.13 -6.60 -12.61
C LYS A 83 5.23 -5.50 -11.57
N THR A 84 6.40 -5.36 -10.96
CA THR A 84 6.65 -4.33 -9.95
C THR A 84 7.89 -3.53 -10.28
N VAL A 85 7.81 -2.21 -10.07
CA VAL A 85 8.96 -1.31 -10.11
C VAL A 85 9.03 -0.63 -8.75
N VAL A 86 10.15 -0.80 -8.07
CA VAL A 86 10.31 -0.35 -6.69
C VAL A 86 11.30 0.81 -6.63
N ASN A 87 10.89 1.89 -5.95
CA ASN A 87 11.77 2.99 -5.63
C ASN A 87 11.56 3.35 -4.16
N ASP A 88 12.46 2.87 -3.30
CA ASP A 88 12.27 2.93 -1.87
C ASP A 88 13.59 3.20 -1.15
N MET A 89 13.53 3.94 -0.05
CA MET A 89 14.71 4.27 0.75
C MET A 89 15.45 3.05 1.28
N TYR A 90 14.77 1.90 1.43
CA TYR A 90 15.43 0.66 1.84
C TYR A 90 16.39 0.12 0.78
N TYR A 91 16.20 0.51 -0.48
CA TYR A 91 17.01 0.04 -1.60
C TYR A 91 17.99 1.09 -2.11
N LYS A 92 17.86 2.32 -1.65
CA LYS A 92 18.73 3.43 -2.06
C LYS A 92 19.20 4.20 -0.83
N ILE A 93 20.50 4.35 -0.72
CA ILE A 93 21.10 5.18 0.34
C ILE A 93 20.97 6.64 -0.10
N GLY A 94 20.43 7.47 0.75
CA GLY A 94 20.31 8.90 0.51
C GLY A 94 18.88 9.43 0.70
N ASN A 95 18.70 10.69 0.36
CA ASN A 95 17.40 11.35 0.48
C ASN A 95 16.43 10.88 -0.60
N PHE A 96 15.17 10.70 -0.23
CA PHE A 96 14.12 10.36 -1.17
C PHE A 96 13.88 11.54 -2.13
N ASN A 97 13.83 11.25 -3.42
CA ASN A 97 13.63 12.27 -4.44
C ASN A 97 12.13 12.45 -4.72
N HIS A 98 11.52 13.46 -4.09
CA HIS A 98 10.10 13.75 -4.25
C HIS A 98 9.72 14.19 -5.65
N GLU A 99 10.58 14.93 -6.33
CA GLU A 99 10.32 15.38 -7.69
C GLU A 99 10.21 14.19 -8.65
N GLN A 100 11.10 13.23 -8.53
CA GLN A 100 11.06 12.01 -9.32
C GLN A 100 9.85 11.15 -8.95
N ALA A 101 9.54 11.05 -7.66
CA ALA A 101 8.38 10.30 -7.17
C ALA A 101 7.08 10.84 -7.75
N GLU A 102 6.90 12.15 -7.72
CA GLU A 102 5.71 12.79 -8.28
C GLU A 102 5.54 12.43 -9.75
N LYS A 103 6.60 12.57 -10.54
CA LYS A 103 6.62 12.22 -11.97
C LYS A 103 6.25 10.76 -12.20
N ASP A 104 6.92 9.86 -11.50
CA ASP A 104 6.74 8.42 -11.69
C ASP A 104 5.33 7.98 -11.32
N ILE A 105 4.80 8.52 -10.22
CA ILE A 105 3.45 8.19 -9.77
C ILE A 105 2.40 8.68 -10.77
N TYR A 106 2.46 9.94 -11.20
CA TYR A 106 1.51 10.46 -12.17
C TYR A 106 1.59 9.71 -13.50
N ASN A 107 2.79 9.42 -13.98
CA ASN A 107 2.95 8.67 -15.22
C ASN A 107 2.38 7.25 -15.11
N ALA A 108 2.62 6.58 -13.99
CA ALA A 108 2.09 5.24 -13.75
C ALA A 108 0.55 5.24 -13.77
N LEU A 109 -0.07 6.21 -13.09
CA LEU A 109 -1.52 6.29 -13.01
C LEU A 109 -2.15 6.62 -14.36
N LYS A 110 -1.50 7.45 -15.19
CA LYS A 110 -1.93 7.73 -16.56
C LYS A 110 -1.91 6.48 -17.43
N GLU A 111 -1.02 5.55 -17.13
CA GLU A 111 -0.91 4.26 -17.83
C GLU A 111 -1.77 3.17 -17.18
N GLU A 112 -2.68 3.54 -16.30
CA GLU A 112 -3.58 2.63 -15.60
C GLU A 112 -2.88 1.60 -14.71
N LYS A 113 -1.69 1.94 -14.24
CA LYS A 113 -0.99 1.17 -13.22
C LYS A 113 -1.47 1.62 -11.84
N ILE A 114 -1.19 0.83 -10.82
CA ILE A 114 -1.55 1.15 -9.43
C ILE A 114 -0.26 1.30 -8.63
N VAL A 115 -0.27 2.19 -7.65
CA VAL A 115 0.90 2.47 -6.82
C VAL A 115 0.59 2.07 -5.38
N ILE A 116 1.50 1.31 -4.78
CA ILE A 116 1.51 1.10 -3.33
C ILE A 116 2.51 2.10 -2.77
N LEU A 117 2.02 3.04 -1.96
CA LEU A 117 2.87 4.04 -1.33
C LEU A 117 3.38 3.49 -0.01
N HIS A 118 4.69 3.61 0.21
CA HIS A 118 5.34 3.23 1.47
C HIS A 118 5.69 4.50 2.25
N ILE A 119 5.15 4.60 3.44
CA ILE A 119 5.45 5.70 4.36
C ILE A 119 6.04 5.10 5.63
N LEU A 120 6.52 5.93 6.54
CA LEU A 120 7.05 5.41 7.80
C LEU A 120 5.97 4.64 8.55
N ASN A 121 6.22 3.35 8.75
CA ASN A 121 5.37 2.37 9.45
C ASN A 121 4.02 2.06 8.78
N HIS A 122 3.84 2.36 7.49
CA HIS A 122 2.55 2.11 6.86
C HIS A 122 2.64 2.01 5.34
N TYR A 123 1.70 1.29 4.75
CA TYR A 123 1.48 1.22 3.30
C TYR A 123 0.04 1.58 2.99
N PHE A 124 -0.18 2.24 1.88
CA PHE A 124 -1.53 2.39 1.34
C PHE A 124 -1.47 2.53 -0.20
N VAL A 125 -2.62 2.66 -0.84
CA VAL A 125 -2.73 2.57 -2.30
C VAL A 125 -3.06 3.93 -2.90
N ILE A 126 -2.41 4.25 -4.01
CA ILE A 126 -2.81 5.33 -4.91
C ILE A 126 -3.34 4.64 -6.15
N ASN A 127 -4.66 4.72 -6.38
CA ASN A 127 -5.32 3.89 -7.38
C ASN A 127 -5.73 4.61 -8.65
N GLY A 128 -5.58 5.92 -8.73
CA GLY A 128 -5.96 6.63 -9.94
C GLY A 128 -5.82 8.14 -9.84
N LEU A 129 -6.24 8.78 -10.92
CA LEU A 129 -6.31 10.23 -11.02
C LEU A 129 -7.77 10.62 -11.22
N GLU A 130 -8.18 11.69 -10.55
CA GLU A 130 -9.48 12.29 -10.72
C GLU A 130 -9.30 13.79 -10.67
N LYS A 131 -9.78 14.50 -11.71
CA LYS A 131 -9.60 15.95 -11.84
C LYS A 131 -8.12 16.38 -11.70
N GLY A 132 -7.21 15.55 -12.23
CA GLY A 132 -5.77 15.83 -12.18
C GLY A 132 -5.12 15.63 -10.83
N LYS A 133 -5.85 15.09 -9.85
CA LYS A 133 -5.34 14.83 -8.51
C LYS A 133 -5.29 13.34 -8.21
N LEU A 134 -4.47 13.00 -7.23
CA LEU A 134 -4.28 11.62 -6.79
C LEU A 134 -5.48 11.15 -5.99
N LYS A 135 -6.02 10.00 -6.38
CA LYS A 135 -7.07 9.30 -5.67
C LYS A 135 -6.43 8.16 -4.89
N ILE A 136 -6.74 8.05 -3.61
CA ILE A 136 -6.10 7.08 -2.74
C ILE A 136 -7.11 6.15 -2.07
N ILE A 137 -6.61 4.98 -1.67
CA ILE A 137 -7.27 4.12 -0.69
C ILE A 137 -6.28 4.00 0.46
N GLN A 138 -6.48 4.84 1.45
CA GLN A 138 -5.69 4.78 2.68
C GLN A 138 -6.28 3.70 3.55
N VAL A 139 -5.67 2.52 3.49
CA VAL A 139 -6.20 1.29 4.09
C VAL A 139 -6.39 1.38 5.61
N GLY A 140 -5.68 2.30 6.26
CA GLY A 140 -5.79 2.55 7.69
C GLY A 140 -6.74 3.68 8.06
N ASP A 141 -7.35 4.38 7.09
CA ASP A 141 -8.15 5.56 7.39
C ASP A 141 -9.17 5.86 6.29
N LYS A 142 -10.44 5.57 6.57
CA LYS A 142 -11.54 5.80 5.61
C LYS A 142 -11.71 7.27 5.28
N GLU A 143 -11.54 8.16 6.24
CA GLU A 143 -11.75 9.59 6.03
C GLU A 143 -10.70 10.18 5.09
N GLN A 144 -9.43 9.82 5.25
CA GLN A 144 -8.37 10.28 4.38
C GLN A 144 -8.56 9.78 2.94
N SER A 145 -9.24 8.64 2.77
CA SER A 145 -9.51 8.07 1.44
C SER A 145 -10.58 8.82 0.66
N LYS A 146 -11.33 9.72 1.30
CA LYS A 146 -12.36 10.52 0.62
C LYS A 146 -11.79 11.72 -0.14
N GLY A 147 -10.59 12.15 0.20
CA GLY A 147 -9.96 13.32 -0.40
C GLY A 147 -9.31 13.02 -1.74
N LEU A 148 -9.10 14.08 -2.50
CA LEU A 148 -8.24 14.06 -3.68
C LEU A 148 -7.04 14.95 -3.36
N TYR A 149 -5.85 14.52 -3.76
CA TYR A 149 -4.61 15.15 -3.34
C TYR A 149 -3.71 15.49 -4.52
N SER A 150 -3.16 16.70 -4.55
CA SER A 150 -1.94 16.91 -5.30
C SER A 150 -0.82 16.15 -4.60
N TYR A 151 0.31 15.96 -5.25
CA TYR A 151 1.43 15.29 -4.59
C TYR A 151 1.85 16.04 -3.32
N LYS A 152 1.91 17.35 -3.38
CA LYS A 152 2.23 18.19 -2.22
C LYS A 152 1.23 18.00 -1.08
N GLU A 153 -0.06 18.00 -1.40
CA GLU A 153 -1.12 17.77 -0.42
C GLU A 153 -1.03 16.37 0.19
N LEU A 154 -0.72 15.36 -0.64
CA LEU A 154 -0.52 14.00 -0.15
C LEU A 154 0.66 13.93 0.82
N LYS A 155 1.77 14.54 0.46
CA LYS A 155 2.96 14.61 1.31
C LYS A 155 2.63 15.27 2.66
N GLU A 156 1.91 16.38 2.63
CA GLU A 156 1.48 17.08 3.85
C GLU A 156 0.54 16.23 4.70
N MET A 157 -0.41 15.54 4.06
CA MET A 157 -1.33 14.64 4.78
C MET A 157 -0.57 13.49 5.45
N VAL A 158 0.38 12.87 4.75
CA VAL A 158 1.22 11.82 5.31
C VAL A 158 1.95 12.30 6.56
N GLU A 159 2.43 13.54 6.55
CA GLU A 159 3.16 14.12 7.67
C GLU A 159 2.27 14.44 8.88
N THR A 160 0.95 14.35 8.74
CA THR A 160 0.04 14.42 9.89
C THR A 160 -0.18 13.06 10.56
N ILE A 161 0.20 11.96 9.91
CA ILE A 161 0.03 10.62 10.46
C ILE A 161 1.13 10.39 11.52
N LYS A 162 0.70 9.93 12.69
CA LYS A 162 1.64 9.59 13.78
C LYS A 162 1.86 8.10 13.81
N THR A 163 3.12 7.69 13.98
CA THR A 163 3.49 6.29 14.19
C THR A 163 3.12 5.86 15.61
N ILE A 164 3.28 4.57 15.88
CA ILE A 164 3.08 4.01 17.24
C ILE A 164 3.97 4.75 18.25
N LYS A 165 5.18 5.12 17.85
CA LYS A 165 6.11 5.87 18.70
C LYS A 165 5.83 7.36 18.70
N LYS A 166 4.68 7.77 18.12
CA LYS A 166 4.25 9.17 18.01
C LYS A 166 5.18 10.04 17.18
N GLU A 167 5.96 9.42 16.31
CA GLU A 167 6.79 10.13 15.35
C GLU A 167 5.93 10.51 14.13
N LYS A 168 6.30 11.63 13.53
CA LYS A 168 5.69 12.10 12.29
C LYS A 168 6.07 11.15 11.14
N SER A 169 5.10 10.69 10.38
CA SER A 169 5.37 9.86 9.21
C SER A 169 5.88 10.69 8.04
N TYR A 170 6.42 10.02 7.04
CA TYR A 170 6.91 10.64 5.81
C TYR A 170 6.98 9.58 4.71
N ILE A 171 6.98 10.03 3.46
CA ILE A 171 7.05 9.14 2.31
C ILE A 171 8.45 8.55 2.21
N GLN A 172 8.54 7.23 2.16
CA GLN A 172 9.81 6.50 2.05
C GLN A 172 10.01 5.87 0.67
N GLY A 173 8.93 5.60 -0.05
CA GLY A 173 9.05 4.94 -1.32
C GLY A 173 7.71 4.59 -1.95
N TYR A 174 7.77 3.90 -3.08
CA TYR A 174 6.58 3.46 -3.79
C TYR A 174 6.90 2.22 -4.62
N ILE A 175 5.87 1.42 -4.83
CA ILE A 175 5.89 0.25 -5.68
C ILE A 175 4.87 0.51 -6.79
N ILE A 176 5.33 0.58 -8.03
CA ILE A 176 4.45 0.70 -9.19
C ILE A 176 4.11 -0.72 -9.64
N VAL A 177 2.83 -1.03 -9.70
CA VAL A 177 2.36 -2.38 -10.04
C VAL A 177 1.60 -2.33 -11.35
N SER A 178 1.91 -3.25 -12.26
CA SER A 178 1.28 -3.39 -13.57
C SER A 178 1.10 -4.86 -13.95
N ARG A 179 0.30 -5.07 -14.96
CA ARG A 179 0.13 -6.43 -15.53
C ARG A 179 1.26 -6.80 -16.46
#